data_cf931b4877f8e5461111c661302cceaa
#
_entry.id   cf931b4877f8e5461111c661302cceaa
#
_cell.length_a   1.000
_cell.length_b   1.000
_cell.length_c   1.000
_cell.angle_alpha   90.00
_cell.angle_beta   90.00
_cell.angle_gamma   90.00
#
_symmetry.space_group_name_H-M   'P 1'
#
loop_
_entity.id
_entity.type
_entity.pdbx_description
1 polymer ?
#
loop_
_entity_poly.entity_id
_entity_poly.type
_entity_poly.pdbx_seq_one_letter_code
_entity_poly.pdbx_strand_id
1 'polypeptide(L)'
;MTLWSIPCIDAPAKARALVAGLLLLAWCSVPIDRAAADPVASAHAAYARGNYLLVVKLLTPLAFRGNAQAQAFLGLMFENGYGAPQVYDTAADLYFQAATRGNPFGQAMLGLMYDKGHGVPQDFILAYKWLNLAAARSPKREQRDYFIRLRDAVASKLSPAQIAQGQRLAMFWATAPQ
;
A
#
# COMPACT_ATOMS: atom_id res chain seq x y z
N MET A 1 62.82 58.31 -10.62
CA MET A 1 62.92 57.45 -11.84
C MET A 1 62.03 56.26 -11.59
N THR A 2 61.06 56.09 -12.19
CA THR A 2 60.17 56.25 -13.34
C THR A 2 58.92 55.41 -13.08
N LEU A 3 57.78 56.06 -13.12
CA LEU A 3 56.42 55.49 -13.09
C LEU A 3 56.23 54.48 -14.22
N TRP A 4 55.49 53.43 -13.98
CA TRP A 4 54.72 52.75 -15.01
C TRP A 4 53.29 52.52 -14.54
N SER A 5 52.39 53.35 -15.02
CA SER A 5 50.93 53.26 -14.95
C SER A 5 50.48 52.16 -15.92
N ILE A 6 49.69 51.22 -15.43
CA ILE A 6 48.94 50.28 -16.28
C ILE A 6 47.55 50.84 -16.53
N PRO A 7 47.12 51.03 -17.76
CA PRO A 7 45.81 51.59 -18.05
C PRO A 7 44.69 50.58 -17.76
N CYS A 8 43.65 51.03 -17.11
CA CYS A 8 42.35 50.35 -17.02
C CYS A 8 41.80 50.08 -18.44
N ILE A 9 41.68 48.82 -18.78
CA ILE A 9 40.96 48.42 -20.00
C ILE A 9 39.50 48.34 -19.65
N ASP A 10 38.74 49.31 -20.12
CA ASP A 10 37.26 49.31 -20.08
C ASP A 10 36.73 48.14 -20.91
N ALA A 11 36.20 47.11 -20.24
CA ALA A 11 35.46 46.05 -20.92
C ALA A 11 34.13 46.60 -21.45
N PRO A 12 33.78 46.33 -22.71
CA PRO A 12 32.58 46.90 -23.33
C PRO A 12 31.30 46.39 -22.64
N ALA A 13 30.37 47.32 -22.46
CA ALA A 13 29.09 47.15 -21.77
C ALA A 13 28.23 45.94 -22.25
N LYS A 14 28.52 45.38 -23.40
CA LYS A 14 27.85 44.17 -23.94
C LYS A 14 28.23 42.86 -23.22
N ALA A 15 29.40 42.78 -22.59
CA ALA A 15 29.82 41.59 -21.83
C ALA A 15 29.08 41.44 -20.47
N ARG A 16 28.61 42.57 -19.89
CA ARG A 16 27.87 42.56 -18.62
C ARG A 16 26.43 42.04 -18.77
N ALA A 17 25.81 42.22 -19.93
CA ALA A 17 24.42 41.73 -20.18
C ALA A 17 24.34 40.22 -20.34
N LEU A 18 25.38 39.57 -20.87
CA LEU A 18 25.41 38.11 -21.07
C LEU A 18 25.64 37.31 -19.76
N VAL A 19 26.40 37.88 -18.82
CA VAL A 19 26.65 37.22 -17.51
C VAL A 19 25.41 37.31 -16.63
N ALA A 20 24.65 38.43 -16.69
CA ALA A 20 23.39 38.57 -15.94
C ALA A 20 22.28 37.64 -16.46
N GLY A 21 22.24 37.39 -17.80
CA GLY A 21 21.26 36.49 -18.40
C GLY A 21 21.51 35.01 -18.07
N LEU A 22 22.78 34.59 -17.95
CA LEU A 22 23.13 33.23 -17.58
C LEU A 22 22.87 32.90 -16.10
N LEU A 23 22.94 33.88 -15.20
CA LEU A 23 22.63 33.71 -13.78
C LEU A 23 21.11 33.61 -13.52
N LEU A 24 20.27 34.22 -14.34
CA LEU A 24 18.82 34.12 -14.24
C LEU A 24 18.26 32.78 -14.74
N LEU A 25 18.94 32.12 -15.68
CA LEU A 25 18.55 30.79 -16.16
C LEU A 25 18.97 29.67 -15.20
N ALA A 26 19.98 29.88 -14.37
CA ALA A 26 20.43 28.89 -13.36
C ALA A 26 19.49 28.81 -12.14
N TRP A 27 18.60 29.79 -11.93
CA TRP A 27 17.64 29.79 -10.83
C TRP A 27 16.29 29.15 -11.19
N CYS A 28 16.06 28.84 -12.45
CA CYS A 28 14.83 28.13 -12.89
C CYS A 28 14.97 26.59 -12.89
N SER A 29 16.13 26.06 -12.59
CA SER A 29 16.31 24.63 -12.31
C SER A 29 16.24 24.35 -10.79
N VAL A 30 15.20 24.86 -10.13
CA VAL A 30 14.74 24.19 -8.91
C VAL A 30 14.33 22.79 -9.37
N PRO A 31 15.02 21.70 -8.95
CA PRO A 31 14.45 20.40 -9.17
C PRO A 31 13.11 20.45 -8.46
N ILE A 32 12.02 20.43 -9.23
CA ILE A 32 10.74 20.04 -8.71
C ILE A 32 10.99 18.55 -8.38
N ASP A 33 11.59 18.34 -7.21
CA ASP A 33 11.54 17.05 -6.53
C ASP A 33 10.05 16.90 -6.17
N ARG A 34 9.26 16.62 -7.20
CA ARG A 34 8.03 15.91 -7.04
C ARG A 34 8.50 14.55 -6.53
N ALA A 35 8.79 14.48 -5.25
CA ALA A 35 8.66 13.25 -4.51
C ALA A 35 7.27 12.76 -4.93
N ALA A 36 7.25 11.82 -5.87
CA ALA A 36 6.01 11.29 -6.41
C ALA A 36 5.27 10.78 -5.18
N ALA A 37 4.27 11.53 -4.73
CA ALA A 37 3.57 11.24 -3.50
C ALA A 37 3.15 9.79 -3.61
N ASP A 38 3.57 8.94 -2.68
CA ASP A 38 3.27 7.51 -2.71
C ASP A 38 1.77 7.37 -3.02
N PRO A 39 1.41 6.73 -4.16
CA PRO A 39 0.00 6.68 -4.56
C PRO A 39 -0.87 5.97 -3.53
N VAL A 40 -0.28 5.05 -2.72
CA VAL A 40 -1.00 4.39 -1.62
C VAL A 40 -1.23 5.37 -0.48
N ALA A 41 -0.25 6.19 -0.11
CA ALA A 41 -0.43 7.26 0.88
C ALA A 41 -1.47 8.29 0.41
N SER A 42 -1.43 8.65 -0.87
CA SER A 42 -2.45 9.54 -1.48
C SER A 42 -3.85 8.93 -1.43
N ALA A 43 -3.98 7.61 -1.65
CA ALA A 43 -5.24 6.89 -1.53
C ALA A 43 -5.74 6.88 -0.08
N HIS A 44 -4.87 6.68 0.92
CA HIS A 44 -5.25 6.80 2.33
C HIS A 44 -5.76 8.20 2.68
N ALA A 45 -5.10 9.24 2.19
CA ALA A 45 -5.55 10.62 2.38
C ALA A 45 -6.89 10.91 1.67
N ALA A 46 -7.11 10.33 0.49
CA ALA A 46 -8.40 10.42 -0.21
C ALA A 46 -9.52 9.70 0.54
N TYR A 47 -9.24 8.51 1.07
CA TYR A 47 -10.17 7.73 1.91
C TYR A 47 -10.60 8.50 3.15
N ALA A 48 -9.66 9.11 3.86
CA ALA A 48 -9.94 9.91 5.04
C ALA A 48 -10.84 11.13 4.77
N ARG A 49 -10.84 11.63 3.52
CA ARG A 49 -11.73 12.72 3.06
C ARG A 49 -13.05 12.23 2.46
N GLY A 50 -13.29 10.91 2.43
CA GLY A 50 -14.48 10.32 1.80
C GLY A 50 -14.45 10.32 0.26
N ASN A 51 -13.33 10.65 -0.36
CA ASN A 51 -13.20 10.65 -1.83
C ASN A 51 -12.86 9.24 -2.34
N TYR A 52 -13.83 8.34 -2.23
CA TYR A 52 -13.65 6.91 -2.53
C TYR A 52 -13.40 6.64 -4.02
N LEU A 53 -13.98 7.45 -4.91
CA LEU A 53 -13.73 7.32 -6.36
C LEU A 53 -12.26 7.58 -6.69
N LEU A 54 -11.65 8.57 -6.04
CA LEU A 54 -10.21 8.84 -6.20
C LEU A 54 -9.36 7.69 -5.63
N VAL A 55 -9.78 7.09 -4.51
CA VAL A 55 -9.11 5.90 -3.94
C VAL A 55 -9.05 4.77 -4.97
N VAL A 56 -10.19 4.40 -5.55
CA VAL A 56 -10.27 3.35 -6.58
C VAL A 56 -9.39 3.70 -7.78
N LYS A 57 -9.46 4.94 -8.28
CA LYS A 57 -8.63 5.41 -9.41
C LYS A 57 -7.14 5.29 -9.14
N LEU A 58 -6.68 5.62 -7.94
CA LEU A 58 -5.26 5.56 -7.55
C LEU A 58 -4.77 4.12 -7.34
N LEU A 59 -5.60 3.27 -6.72
CA LEU A 59 -5.19 1.93 -6.34
C LEU A 59 -5.27 0.92 -7.48
N THR A 60 -6.22 1.07 -8.41
CA THR A 60 -6.44 0.13 -9.53
C THR A 60 -5.15 -0.18 -10.30
N PRO A 61 -4.39 0.81 -10.83
CA PRO A 61 -3.17 0.51 -11.58
C PRO A 61 -2.07 -0.14 -10.74
N LEU A 62 -2.04 0.09 -9.43
CA LEU A 62 -1.08 -0.54 -8.51
C LEU A 62 -1.47 -1.98 -8.20
N ALA A 63 -2.76 -2.24 -7.99
CA ALA A 63 -3.29 -3.57 -7.74
C ALA A 63 -3.03 -4.50 -8.94
N PHE A 64 -3.23 -4.02 -10.17
CA PHE A 64 -2.90 -4.75 -11.40
C PHE A 64 -1.40 -5.06 -11.53
N ARG A 65 -0.52 -4.20 -11.01
CA ARG A 65 0.93 -4.46 -10.96
C ARG A 65 1.34 -5.39 -9.82
N GLY A 66 0.40 -5.91 -9.05
CA GLY A 66 0.65 -6.84 -7.96
C GLY A 66 1.06 -6.18 -6.63
N ASN A 67 0.85 -4.87 -6.44
CA ASN A 67 1.08 -4.25 -5.15
C ASN A 67 0.07 -4.77 -4.12
N ALA A 68 0.56 -5.57 -3.16
CA ALA A 68 -0.28 -6.25 -2.18
C ALA A 68 -1.06 -5.29 -1.27
N GLN A 69 -0.50 -4.13 -0.95
CA GLN A 69 -1.20 -3.13 -0.13
C GLN A 69 -2.34 -2.48 -0.91
N ALA A 70 -2.10 -2.16 -2.20
CA ALA A 70 -3.14 -1.63 -3.08
C ALA A 70 -4.25 -2.67 -3.33
N GLN A 71 -3.90 -3.94 -3.54
CA GLN A 71 -4.88 -5.02 -3.68
C GLN A 71 -5.76 -5.15 -2.44
N ALA A 72 -5.16 -5.21 -1.25
CA ALA A 72 -5.91 -5.31 -0.01
C ALA A 72 -6.82 -4.09 0.23
N PHE A 73 -6.35 -2.89 -0.08
CA PHE A 73 -7.16 -1.68 0.09
C PHE A 73 -8.24 -1.55 -0.99
N LEU A 74 -7.97 -1.94 -2.23
CA LEU A 74 -8.98 -1.99 -3.28
C LEU A 74 -10.06 -3.04 -2.97
N GLY A 75 -9.68 -4.19 -2.39
CA GLY A 75 -10.63 -5.18 -1.88
C GLY A 75 -11.61 -4.58 -0.87
N LEU A 76 -11.12 -3.72 0.05
CA LEU A 76 -11.98 -3.01 1.00
C LEU A 76 -13.00 -2.08 0.30
N MET A 77 -12.60 -1.45 -0.81
CA MET A 77 -13.51 -0.60 -1.60
C MET A 77 -14.65 -1.43 -2.20
N PHE A 78 -14.34 -2.58 -2.80
CA PHE A 78 -15.35 -3.48 -3.37
C PHE A 78 -16.20 -4.18 -2.31
N GLU A 79 -15.64 -4.55 -1.15
CA GLU A 79 -16.39 -5.15 -0.06
C GLU A 79 -17.50 -4.22 0.49
N ASN A 80 -17.21 -2.93 0.57
CA ASN A 80 -18.13 -1.94 1.16
C ASN A 80 -18.89 -1.11 0.11
N GLY A 81 -18.63 -1.28 -1.18
CA GLY A 81 -19.25 -0.46 -2.22
C GLY A 81 -18.75 0.99 -2.22
N TYR A 82 -17.52 1.24 -1.76
CA TYR A 82 -16.95 2.58 -1.67
C TYR A 82 -16.25 2.98 -2.96
N GLY A 83 -16.87 3.87 -3.74
CA GLY A 83 -16.34 4.36 -5.01
C GLY A 83 -16.36 3.33 -6.15
N ALA A 84 -16.87 2.14 -5.89
CA ALA A 84 -17.11 1.04 -6.83
C ALA A 84 -18.37 0.27 -6.38
N PRO A 85 -19.04 -0.48 -7.25
CA PRO A 85 -20.13 -1.38 -6.85
C PRO A 85 -19.66 -2.39 -5.79
N GLN A 86 -20.53 -2.73 -4.84
CA GLN A 86 -20.24 -3.79 -3.87
C GLN A 86 -20.25 -5.15 -4.57
N VAL A 87 -19.09 -5.80 -4.62
CA VAL A 87 -18.93 -7.13 -5.25
C VAL A 87 -18.00 -7.96 -4.37
N TYR A 88 -18.57 -8.89 -3.61
CA TYR A 88 -17.83 -9.72 -2.66
C TYR A 88 -16.83 -10.67 -3.34
N ASP A 89 -17.16 -11.24 -4.50
CA ASP A 89 -16.27 -12.12 -5.26
C ASP A 89 -14.98 -11.36 -5.66
N THR A 90 -15.13 -10.16 -6.22
CA THR A 90 -13.98 -9.30 -6.57
C THR A 90 -13.16 -8.90 -5.33
N ALA A 91 -13.83 -8.60 -4.21
CA ALA A 91 -13.14 -8.28 -2.97
C ALA A 91 -12.34 -9.49 -2.44
N ALA A 92 -12.94 -10.69 -2.46
CA ALA A 92 -12.28 -11.93 -2.04
C ALA A 92 -11.05 -12.25 -2.89
N ASP A 93 -11.13 -12.09 -4.22
CA ASP A 93 -10.01 -12.28 -5.14
C ASP A 93 -8.86 -11.29 -4.88
N LEU A 94 -9.19 -10.02 -4.65
CA LEU A 94 -8.20 -9.00 -4.32
C LEU A 94 -7.53 -9.26 -2.96
N TYR A 95 -8.29 -9.69 -1.97
CA TYR A 95 -7.75 -10.09 -0.68
C TYR A 95 -6.91 -11.35 -0.79
N PHE A 96 -7.31 -12.33 -1.61
CA PHE A 96 -6.52 -13.53 -1.86
C PHE A 96 -5.18 -13.18 -2.50
N GLN A 97 -5.16 -12.32 -3.52
CA GLN A 97 -3.93 -11.86 -4.16
C GLN A 97 -3.01 -11.13 -3.18
N ALA A 98 -3.54 -10.28 -2.31
CA ALA A 98 -2.78 -9.60 -1.27
C ALA A 98 -2.27 -10.58 -0.20
N ALA A 99 -3.11 -11.51 0.23
CA ALA A 99 -2.81 -12.51 1.25
C ALA A 99 -1.68 -13.46 0.83
N THR A 100 -1.69 -13.90 -0.43
CA THR A 100 -0.65 -14.75 -1.01
C THR A 100 0.71 -14.05 -1.08
N ARG A 101 0.72 -12.73 -1.22
CA ARG A 101 1.92 -11.87 -1.15
C ARG A 101 2.30 -11.49 0.28
N GLY A 102 1.65 -12.07 1.29
CA GLY A 102 1.98 -11.89 2.68
C GLY A 102 1.45 -10.61 3.32
N ASN A 103 0.54 -9.88 2.68
CA ASN A 103 -0.05 -8.69 3.27
C ASN A 103 -0.94 -9.08 4.47
N PRO A 104 -0.64 -8.62 5.71
CA PRO A 104 -1.39 -9.05 6.90
C PRO A 104 -2.85 -8.60 6.90
N PHE A 105 -3.15 -7.42 6.35
CA PHE A 105 -4.52 -6.93 6.24
C PHE A 105 -5.32 -7.75 5.23
N GLY A 106 -4.74 -8.05 4.05
CA GLY A 106 -5.36 -8.93 3.06
C GLY A 106 -5.61 -10.34 3.61
N GLN A 107 -4.66 -10.90 4.38
CA GLN A 107 -4.84 -12.18 5.07
C GLN A 107 -6.00 -12.14 6.07
N ALA A 108 -6.09 -11.08 6.88
CA ALA A 108 -7.17 -10.96 7.84
C ALA A 108 -8.54 -10.81 7.17
N MET A 109 -8.64 -9.96 6.15
CA MET A 109 -9.90 -9.76 5.43
C MET A 109 -10.33 -11.03 4.68
N LEU A 110 -9.41 -11.75 4.04
CA LEU A 110 -9.71 -13.04 3.43
C LEU A 110 -10.22 -14.06 4.47
N GLY A 111 -9.61 -14.08 5.67
CA GLY A 111 -10.09 -14.90 6.77
C GLY A 111 -11.53 -14.57 7.17
N LEU A 112 -11.89 -13.29 7.21
CA LEU A 112 -13.26 -12.86 7.50
C LEU A 112 -14.23 -13.20 6.35
N MET A 113 -13.77 -13.16 5.08
CA MET A 113 -14.56 -13.62 3.93
C MET A 113 -14.93 -15.09 4.07
N TYR A 114 -13.97 -15.96 4.43
CA TYR A 114 -14.23 -17.38 4.72
C TYR A 114 -15.14 -17.59 5.94
N ASP A 115 -15.00 -16.78 7.00
CA ASP A 115 -15.86 -16.87 8.18
C ASP A 115 -17.33 -16.56 7.86
N LYS A 116 -17.58 -15.59 6.97
CA LYS A 116 -18.92 -15.14 6.60
C LYS A 116 -19.51 -15.84 5.37
N GLY A 117 -18.67 -16.47 4.53
CA GLY A 117 -19.08 -16.98 3.23
C GLY A 117 -19.36 -15.86 2.21
N HIS A 118 -18.65 -14.73 2.29
CA HIS A 118 -18.81 -13.61 1.39
C HIS A 118 -17.82 -13.71 0.22
N GLY A 119 -18.31 -13.93 -1.00
CA GLY A 119 -17.49 -14.10 -2.21
C GLY A 119 -16.65 -15.38 -2.22
N VAL A 120 -16.77 -16.21 -1.21
CA VAL A 120 -16.14 -17.55 -1.10
C VAL A 120 -17.07 -18.45 -0.28
N PRO A 121 -17.06 -19.77 -0.50
CA PRO A 121 -17.76 -20.71 0.38
C PRO A 121 -17.29 -20.58 1.82
N GLN A 122 -18.22 -20.61 2.78
CA GLN A 122 -17.89 -20.53 4.20
C GLN A 122 -16.99 -21.71 4.63
N ASP A 123 -15.85 -21.38 5.28
CA ASP A 123 -14.90 -22.37 5.81
C ASP A 123 -14.16 -21.79 7.02
N PHE A 124 -14.54 -22.24 8.21
CA PHE A 124 -13.94 -21.77 9.46
C PHE A 124 -12.48 -22.23 9.64
N ILE A 125 -12.05 -23.33 9.02
CA ILE A 125 -10.65 -23.79 9.10
C ILE A 125 -9.76 -22.88 8.26
N LEU A 126 -10.20 -22.52 7.06
CA LEU A 126 -9.50 -21.54 6.21
C LEU A 126 -9.55 -20.14 6.83
N ALA A 127 -10.67 -19.74 7.43
CA ALA A 127 -10.77 -18.49 8.17
C ALA A 127 -9.71 -18.43 9.30
N TYR A 128 -9.64 -19.47 10.13
CA TYR A 128 -8.63 -19.59 11.20
C TYR A 128 -7.19 -19.55 10.64
N LYS A 129 -6.91 -20.31 9.58
CA LYS A 129 -5.60 -20.31 8.90
C LYS A 129 -5.16 -18.90 8.54
N TRP A 130 -5.99 -18.16 7.83
CA TRP A 130 -5.64 -16.85 7.31
C TRP A 130 -5.50 -15.80 8.42
N LEU A 131 -6.37 -15.83 9.43
CA LEU A 131 -6.27 -14.96 10.60
C LEU A 131 -5.03 -15.26 11.45
N ASN A 132 -4.62 -16.53 11.55
CA ASN A 132 -3.39 -16.92 12.22
C ASN A 132 -2.15 -16.37 11.49
N LEU A 133 -2.12 -16.44 10.16
CA LEU A 133 -1.05 -15.85 9.34
C LEU A 133 -1.01 -14.33 9.47
N ALA A 134 -2.17 -13.67 9.46
CA ALA A 134 -2.28 -12.23 9.63
C ALA A 134 -1.70 -11.76 10.97
N ALA A 135 -2.05 -12.46 12.05
CA ALA A 135 -1.52 -12.18 13.38
C ALA A 135 -0.01 -12.36 13.45
N ALA A 136 0.51 -13.46 12.86
CA ALA A 136 1.94 -13.75 12.86
C ALA A 136 2.77 -12.74 12.06
N ARG A 137 2.22 -12.18 10.98
CA ARG A 137 2.92 -11.26 10.07
C ARG A 137 2.71 -9.78 10.38
N SER A 138 1.83 -9.44 11.32
CA SER A 138 1.54 -8.04 11.67
C SER A 138 2.69 -7.40 12.43
N PRO A 139 3.32 -6.33 11.90
CA PRO A 139 4.43 -5.65 12.59
C PRO A 139 3.96 -4.79 13.77
N LYS A 140 2.74 -4.25 13.71
CA LYS A 140 2.17 -3.38 14.74
C LYS A 140 1.43 -4.22 15.79
N ARG A 141 1.74 -3.97 17.07
CA ARG A 141 1.16 -4.71 18.19
C ARG A 141 -0.36 -4.62 18.22
N GLU A 142 -0.92 -3.41 18.10
CA GLU A 142 -2.38 -3.22 18.16
C GLU A 142 -3.10 -3.99 17.04
N GLN A 143 -2.54 -3.98 15.84
CA GLN A 143 -3.09 -4.70 14.70
C GLN A 143 -2.98 -6.22 14.91
N ARG A 144 -1.85 -6.71 15.42
CA ARG A 144 -1.66 -8.12 15.77
C ARG A 144 -2.67 -8.58 16.81
N ASP A 145 -2.83 -7.80 17.89
CA ASP A 145 -3.77 -8.12 18.97
C ASP A 145 -5.23 -8.11 18.46
N TYR A 146 -5.54 -7.25 17.51
CA TYR A 146 -6.84 -7.26 16.83
C TYR A 146 -7.05 -8.54 16.02
N PHE A 147 -6.07 -8.96 15.22
CA PHE A 147 -6.19 -10.20 14.42
C PHE A 147 -6.21 -11.46 15.29
N ILE A 148 -5.52 -11.45 16.44
CA ILE A 148 -5.62 -12.51 17.43
C ILE A 148 -7.07 -12.63 17.95
N ARG A 149 -7.72 -11.53 18.30
CA ARG A 149 -9.13 -11.57 18.75
C ARG A 149 -10.06 -12.12 17.67
N LEU A 150 -9.88 -11.73 16.41
CA LEU A 150 -10.66 -12.28 15.30
C LEU A 150 -10.44 -13.77 15.12
N ARG A 151 -9.17 -14.22 15.17
CA ARG A 151 -8.82 -15.65 15.11
C ARG A 151 -9.47 -16.44 16.24
N ASP A 152 -9.41 -15.91 17.45
CA ASP A 152 -9.96 -16.60 18.64
C ASP A 152 -11.50 -16.66 18.58
N ALA A 153 -12.14 -15.65 18.02
CA ALA A 153 -13.58 -15.68 17.74
C ALA A 153 -13.94 -16.77 16.70
N VAL A 154 -13.12 -16.99 15.68
CA VAL A 154 -13.32 -18.10 14.74
C VAL A 154 -12.98 -19.44 15.41
N ALA A 155 -11.94 -19.50 16.24
CA ALA A 155 -11.55 -20.71 16.96
C ALA A 155 -12.68 -21.23 17.86
N SER A 156 -13.51 -20.36 18.44
CA SER A 156 -14.65 -20.77 19.26
C SER A 156 -15.74 -21.56 18.49
N LYS A 157 -15.70 -21.53 17.16
CA LYS A 157 -16.62 -22.27 16.25
C LYS A 157 -16.02 -23.62 15.81
N LEU A 158 -14.78 -23.95 16.22
CA LEU A 158 -14.01 -25.09 15.76
C LEU A 158 -13.74 -26.08 16.89
N SER A 159 -13.67 -27.35 16.53
CA SER A 159 -13.14 -28.39 17.43
C SER A 159 -11.60 -28.28 17.55
N PRO A 160 -11.00 -28.84 18.62
CA PRO A 160 -9.55 -28.86 18.77
C PRO A 160 -8.80 -29.48 17.56
N ALA A 161 -9.39 -30.51 16.94
CA ALA A 161 -8.84 -31.15 15.74
C ALA A 161 -8.83 -30.22 14.53
N GLN A 162 -9.89 -29.44 14.35
CA GLN A 162 -9.99 -28.44 13.27
C GLN A 162 -9.03 -27.26 13.50
N ILE A 163 -8.88 -26.81 14.74
CA ILE A 163 -7.87 -25.78 15.08
C ILE A 163 -6.46 -26.29 14.72
N ALA A 164 -6.12 -27.52 15.12
CA ALA A 164 -4.84 -28.13 14.77
C ALA A 164 -4.66 -28.27 13.25
N GLN A 165 -5.72 -28.56 12.52
CA GLN A 165 -5.68 -28.57 11.04
C GLN A 165 -5.38 -27.18 10.47
N GLY A 166 -6.07 -26.13 10.92
CA GLY A 166 -5.85 -24.75 10.51
C GLY A 166 -4.42 -24.27 10.81
N GLN A 167 -3.88 -24.66 11.97
CA GLN A 167 -2.48 -24.37 12.32
C GLN A 167 -1.49 -25.05 11.38
N ARG A 168 -1.68 -26.33 11.05
CA ARG A 168 -0.85 -27.04 10.07
C ARG A 168 -0.89 -26.39 8.70
N LEU A 169 -2.07 -26.01 8.23
CA LEU A 169 -2.24 -25.31 6.95
C LEU A 169 -1.53 -23.94 6.95
N ALA A 170 -1.58 -23.21 8.06
CA ALA A 170 -0.87 -21.92 8.18
C ALA A 170 0.66 -22.12 8.18
N MET A 171 1.16 -23.13 8.90
CA MET A 171 2.59 -23.45 8.96
C MET A 171 3.10 -23.87 7.58
N PHE A 172 2.41 -24.79 6.91
CA PHE A 172 2.76 -25.23 5.56
C PHE A 172 2.83 -24.07 4.59
N TRP A 173 1.84 -23.17 4.64
CA TRP A 173 1.81 -21.96 3.80
C TRP A 173 2.97 -20.99 4.10
N ALA A 174 3.31 -20.82 5.37
CA ALA A 174 4.40 -19.91 5.79
C ALA A 174 5.79 -20.41 5.35
N THR A 175 5.97 -21.71 5.18
CA THR A 175 7.24 -22.36 4.81
C THR A 175 7.36 -22.67 3.32
N ALA A 176 6.26 -22.57 2.55
CA ALA A 176 6.29 -22.78 1.11
C ALA A 176 7.09 -21.65 0.41
N PRO A 177 7.91 -21.96 -0.61
CA PRO A 177 8.54 -20.94 -1.45
C PRO A 177 7.46 -20.10 -2.13
N GLN A 178 7.57 -18.76 -1.99
CA GLN A 178 6.62 -17.76 -2.52
C GLN A 178 7.14 -17.24 -3.84
#